data_b92d5673a0f5d26202889fe38cf93260
#
_entry.id   b92d5673a0f5d26202889fe38cf93260
#
_cell.length_a   1.000
_cell.length_b   1.000
_cell.length_c   1.000
_cell.angle_alpha   90.00
_cell.angle_beta   90.00
_cell.angle_gamma   90.00
#
_symmetry.space_group_name_H-M   'P 1'
#
loop_
_entity.id
_entity.type
_entity.pdbx_description
1 polymer ?
#
loop_
_entity_poly.entity_id
_entity_poly.type
_entity_poly.pdbx_seq_one_letter_code
_entity_poly.pdbx_strand_id
1 'polypeptide(L)'
;MVNEIKQAIANILHELFPNAEIYDEDVPQGFKTPSFLIIVVESSYKKAIDEKYNASVSFDLAYFPEREYESKNECYEVSQNILRAFDVLNSYKVTNKTSSITDNVLHVKFTVKYREIKTSQFEKMRDIIFN
;
A
#
# COMPACT_ATOMS: atom_id res chain seq x y z
N MET A 1 -9.49 -7.17 1.61
CA MET A 1 -8.03 -7.39 1.56
C MET A 1 -7.25 -6.11 1.28
N VAL A 2 -7.60 -5.37 0.25
CA VAL A 2 -6.93 -4.08 -0.05
C VAL A 2 -7.03 -3.10 1.12
N ASN A 3 -8.20 -2.98 1.73
CA ASN A 3 -8.41 -2.07 2.85
C ASN A 3 -7.58 -2.47 4.09
N GLU A 4 -7.40 -3.75 4.32
CA GLU A 4 -6.54 -4.24 5.41
C GLU A 4 -5.08 -3.89 5.18
N ILE A 5 -4.63 -3.99 3.93
CA ILE A 5 -3.25 -3.63 3.56
C ILE A 5 -3.06 -2.12 3.70
N LYS A 6 -4.03 -1.31 3.25
CA LYS A 6 -4.00 0.14 3.44
C LYS A 6 -3.91 0.51 4.92
N GLN A 7 -4.66 -0.17 5.77
CA GLN A 7 -4.61 0.07 7.21
C GLN A 7 -3.24 -0.27 7.78
N ALA A 8 -2.63 -1.37 7.32
CA ALA A 8 -1.29 -1.74 7.75
C ALA A 8 -0.25 -0.69 7.31
N ILE A 9 -0.38 -0.16 6.09
CA ILE A 9 0.47 0.94 5.61
C ILE A 9 0.31 2.15 6.53
N ALA A 10 -0.92 2.55 6.81
CA ALA A 10 -1.20 3.71 7.66
C ALA A 10 -0.64 3.54 9.05
N ASN A 11 -0.76 2.35 9.64
CA ASN A 11 -0.24 2.07 10.98
C ASN A 11 1.28 2.23 11.04
N ILE A 12 2.01 1.71 10.05
CA ILE A 12 3.47 1.85 10.00
C ILE A 12 3.86 3.30 9.81
N LEU A 13 3.19 4.02 8.91
CA LEU A 13 3.48 5.44 8.69
C LEU A 13 3.23 6.27 9.95
N HIS A 14 2.18 5.94 10.68
CA HIS A 14 1.84 6.64 11.92
C HIS A 14 2.92 6.44 13.00
N GLU A 15 3.50 5.24 13.06
CA GLU A 15 4.60 4.96 13.99
C GLU A 15 5.89 5.68 13.58
N LEU A 16 6.22 5.67 12.28
CA LEU A 16 7.45 6.28 11.78
C LEU A 16 7.37 7.80 11.71
N PHE A 17 6.21 8.33 11.35
CA PHE A 17 6.01 9.75 11.10
C PHE A 17 4.76 10.26 11.81
N PRO A 18 4.79 10.37 13.15
CA PRO A 18 3.58 10.72 13.91
C PRO A 18 3.02 12.11 13.61
N ASN A 19 3.83 12.99 13.05
CA ASN A 19 3.40 14.36 12.71
C ASN A 19 2.82 14.49 11.31
N ALA A 20 2.88 13.44 10.49
CA ALA A 20 2.38 13.48 9.14
C ALA A 20 0.90 13.10 9.07
N GLU A 21 0.14 13.81 8.25
CA GLU A 21 -1.23 13.42 7.93
C GLU A 21 -1.21 12.29 6.91
N ILE A 22 -2.20 11.42 6.97
CA ILE A 22 -2.31 10.28 6.06
C ILE A 22 -3.65 10.36 5.35
N TYR A 23 -3.62 10.46 4.02
CA TYR A 23 -4.81 10.51 3.17
C TYR A 23 -4.92 9.24 2.34
N ASP A 24 -6.15 8.83 2.06
CA ASP A 24 -6.45 7.64 1.26
C ASP A 24 -7.12 8.07 -0.05
N GLU A 25 -6.49 7.75 -1.17
CA GLU A 25 -6.91 7.99 -2.55
C GLU A 25 -6.96 9.46 -2.96
N ASP A 26 -7.48 10.35 -2.14
CA ASP A 26 -7.63 11.76 -2.45
C ASP A 26 -7.08 12.64 -1.35
N VAL A 27 -6.53 13.81 -1.73
CA VAL A 27 -6.18 14.85 -0.77
C VAL A 27 -7.24 15.95 -0.81
N PRO A 28 -7.65 16.45 0.36
CA PRO A 28 -8.61 17.56 0.39
C PRO A 28 -7.96 18.87 -0.08
N GLN A 29 -8.79 19.81 -0.51
CA GLN A 29 -8.30 21.15 -0.81
C GLN A 29 -7.73 21.76 0.47
N GLY A 30 -6.53 22.37 0.35
CA GLY A 30 -5.85 22.92 1.52
C GLY A 30 -5.29 21.85 2.47
N PHE A 31 -4.88 20.71 1.94
CA PHE A 31 -4.32 19.64 2.74
C PHE A 31 -3.07 20.10 3.50
N LYS A 32 -2.83 19.47 4.64
CA LYS A 32 -1.69 19.81 5.51
C LYS A 32 -0.43 19.06 5.08
N THR A 33 0.73 19.64 5.36
CA THR A 33 2.03 19.02 5.17
C THR A 33 2.77 18.99 6.51
N PRO A 34 3.64 17.99 6.76
CA PRO A 34 3.93 16.86 5.88
C PRO A 34 2.74 15.88 5.82
N SER A 35 2.57 15.22 4.68
CA SER A 35 1.47 14.28 4.53
C SER A 35 1.81 13.16 3.57
N PHE A 36 1.11 12.04 3.73
CA PHE A 36 1.18 10.90 2.83
C PHE A 36 -0.17 10.71 2.14
N LEU A 37 -0.11 10.25 0.90
CA LEU A 37 -1.28 9.85 0.13
C LEU A 37 -1.08 8.42 -0.33
N ILE A 38 -2.00 7.54 0.03
CA ILE A 38 -1.96 6.12 -0.34
C ILE A 38 -2.83 5.94 -1.59
N ILE A 39 -2.22 5.48 -2.69
CA ILE A 39 -2.90 5.27 -3.96
C ILE A 39 -2.73 3.82 -4.38
N VAL A 40 -3.82 3.15 -4.74
CA VAL A 40 -3.78 1.84 -5.40
C VAL A 40 -3.60 2.08 -6.89
N VAL A 41 -2.50 1.58 -7.44
CA VAL A 41 -2.16 1.76 -8.86
C VAL A 41 -2.72 0.63 -9.69
N GLU A 42 -2.58 -0.61 -9.22
CA GLU A 42 -2.97 -1.79 -9.96
C GLU A 42 -3.28 -2.93 -9.01
N SER A 43 -4.22 -3.77 -9.39
CA SER A 43 -4.47 -5.03 -8.70
C SER A 43 -4.61 -6.15 -9.71
N SER A 44 -4.15 -7.34 -9.36
CA SER A 44 -4.29 -8.52 -10.20
C SER A 44 -4.78 -9.70 -9.37
N TYR A 45 -5.50 -10.60 -10.03
CA TYR A 45 -6.11 -11.74 -9.39
C TYR A 45 -6.15 -12.87 -10.38
N LYS A 46 -5.33 -13.91 -10.17
CA LYS A 46 -5.16 -15.01 -11.12
C LYS A 46 -5.40 -16.34 -10.45
N LYS A 47 -6.18 -17.19 -11.10
CA LYS A 47 -6.43 -18.54 -10.65
C LYS A 47 -5.15 -19.37 -10.76
N ALA A 48 -4.80 -20.04 -9.69
CA ALA A 48 -3.72 -21.03 -9.64
C ALA A 48 -4.32 -22.44 -9.57
N ILE A 49 -3.54 -23.41 -9.15
CA ILE A 49 -3.97 -24.82 -9.04
C ILE A 49 -4.82 -24.99 -7.77
N ASP A 50 -5.81 -25.89 -7.83
CA ASP A 50 -6.64 -26.32 -6.68
C ASP A 50 -7.41 -25.17 -6.00
N GLU A 51 -8.11 -24.38 -6.81
CA GLU A 51 -8.96 -23.28 -6.32
C GLU A 51 -8.20 -22.23 -5.50
N LYS A 52 -6.89 -22.18 -5.66
CA LYS A 52 -6.04 -21.14 -5.09
C LYS A 52 -5.94 -19.99 -6.09
N TYR A 53 -5.85 -18.80 -5.56
CA TYR A 53 -5.70 -17.59 -6.35
C TYR A 53 -4.47 -16.84 -5.90
N ASN A 54 -3.68 -16.38 -6.85
CA ASN A 54 -2.57 -15.48 -6.60
C ASN A 54 -3.03 -14.07 -6.86
N ALA A 55 -2.91 -13.22 -5.86
CA ALA A 55 -3.33 -11.84 -5.94
C ALA A 55 -2.15 -10.90 -5.70
N SER A 56 -2.20 -9.72 -6.28
CA SER A 56 -1.23 -8.68 -6.01
C SER A 56 -1.91 -7.32 -6.07
N VAL A 57 -1.41 -6.41 -5.24
CA VAL A 57 -1.84 -5.01 -5.23
C VAL A 57 -0.60 -4.15 -5.26
N SER A 58 -0.53 -3.23 -6.21
CA SER A 58 0.56 -2.28 -6.33
C SER A 58 0.11 -0.92 -5.82
N PHE A 59 0.96 -0.31 -4.99
CA PHE A 59 0.69 0.97 -4.37
C PHE A 59 1.69 2.02 -4.82
N ASP A 60 1.23 3.26 -4.86
CA ASP A 60 2.07 4.45 -4.95
C ASP A 60 1.81 5.27 -3.68
N LEU A 61 2.81 5.35 -2.84
CA LEU A 61 2.74 6.12 -1.61
C LEU A 61 3.43 7.46 -1.88
N ALA A 62 2.64 8.53 -1.96
CA ALA A 62 3.17 9.86 -2.20
C ALA A 62 3.41 10.58 -0.88
N TYR A 63 4.55 11.25 -0.77
CA TYR A 63 4.89 12.05 0.40
C TYR A 63 5.07 13.51 -0.01
N PHE A 64 4.32 14.39 0.64
CA PHE A 64 4.39 15.84 0.43
C PHE A 64 5.21 16.44 1.57
N PRO A 65 6.43 16.95 1.28
CA PRO A 65 7.32 17.42 2.34
C PRO A 65 6.85 18.72 2.99
N GLU A 66 7.27 18.89 4.23
CA GLU A 66 6.95 20.09 5.00
C GLU A 66 7.81 21.28 4.58
N ARG A 67 9.09 21.03 4.27
CA ARG A 67 10.07 22.09 4.00
C ARG A 67 10.01 22.53 2.56
N GLU A 68 9.96 23.85 2.32
CA GLU A 68 10.11 24.40 0.97
C GLU A 68 11.56 24.30 0.52
N TYR A 69 12.51 24.54 1.44
CA TYR A 69 13.94 24.40 1.19
C TYR A 69 14.41 23.03 1.65
N GLU A 70 15.35 22.46 0.90
CA GLU A 70 15.90 21.13 1.20
C GLU A 70 14.86 20.01 1.17
N SER A 71 13.77 20.21 0.43
CA SER A 71 12.71 19.21 0.34
C SER A 71 13.20 17.86 -0.20
N LYS A 72 14.21 17.87 -1.07
CA LYS A 72 14.81 16.64 -1.59
C LYS A 72 15.49 15.83 -0.49
N ASN A 73 16.23 16.52 0.41
CA ASN A 73 16.89 15.84 1.53
C ASN A 73 15.87 15.23 2.47
N GLU A 74 14.80 15.94 2.76
CA GLU A 74 13.67 15.41 3.54
C GLU A 74 13.08 14.18 2.87
N CYS A 75 12.84 14.24 1.57
CA CYS A 75 12.31 13.10 0.79
C CYS A 75 13.24 11.90 0.81
N TYR A 76 14.55 12.09 0.71
CA TYR A 76 15.52 11.00 0.78
C TYR A 76 15.50 10.30 2.14
N GLU A 77 15.41 11.06 3.23
CA GLU A 77 15.33 10.49 4.57
C GLU A 77 14.05 9.68 4.76
N VAL A 78 12.92 10.23 4.34
CA VAL A 78 11.63 9.56 4.42
C VAL A 78 11.65 8.29 3.56
N SER A 79 12.19 8.37 2.35
CA SER A 79 12.31 7.23 1.44
C SER A 79 13.08 6.08 2.09
N GLN A 80 14.24 6.35 2.68
CA GLN A 80 15.05 5.31 3.31
C GLN A 80 14.32 4.65 4.47
N ASN A 81 13.65 5.43 5.29
CA ASN A 81 12.89 4.90 6.42
C ASN A 81 11.76 3.98 5.94
N ILE A 82 11.05 4.38 4.90
CA ILE A 82 9.96 3.57 4.34
C ILE A 82 10.50 2.29 3.71
N LEU A 83 11.53 2.40 2.88
CA LEU A 83 12.10 1.24 2.19
C LEU A 83 12.63 0.19 3.18
N ARG A 84 13.15 0.62 4.32
CA ARG A 84 13.64 -0.29 5.37
C ARG A 84 12.51 -0.90 6.19
N ALA A 85 11.44 -0.17 6.42
CA ALA A 85 10.35 -0.60 7.30
C ALA A 85 9.31 -1.47 6.59
N PHE A 86 9.15 -1.31 5.28
CA PHE A 86 8.09 -1.97 4.52
C PHE A 86 8.56 -3.31 3.95
N ASP A 87 8.71 -4.32 4.79
CA ASP A 87 9.03 -5.68 4.36
C ASP A 87 7.80 -6.58 4.36
N VAL A 88 6.95 -6.41 5.38
CA VAL A 88 5.74 -7.20 5.55
C VAL A 88 4.60 -6.25 5.94
N LEU A 89 3.49 -6.36 5.24
CA LEU A 89 2.26 -5.63 5.53
C LEU A 89 1.15 -6.63 5.77
N ASN A 90 0.57 -6.62 6.98
CA ASN A 90 -0.50 -7.54 7.36
C ASN A 90 -0.13 -9.01 7.06
N SER A 91 1.10 -9.43 7.38
CA SER A 91 1.67 -10.75 7.12
C SER A 91 1.98 -11.04 5.64
N TYR A 92 1.72 -10.10 4.74
CA TYR A 92 2.02 -10.26 3.32
C TYR A 92 3.35 -9.62 2.97
N LYS A 93 4.10 -10.28 2.11
CA LYS A 93 5.43 -9.83 1.71
C LYS A 93 5.34 -8.65 0.73
N VAL A 94 6.14 -7.63 0.99
CA VAL A 94 6.28 -6.48 0.10
C VAL A 94 7.42 -6.75 -0.88
N THR A 95 7.17 -6.50 -2.17
CA THR A 95 8.14 -6.71 -3.23
C THR A 95 8.23 -5.49 -4.14
N ASN A 96 9.28 -5.42 -4.94
CA ASN A 96 9.46 -4.39 -5.97
C ASN A 96 9.40 -2.96 -5.41
N LYS A 97 10.08 -2.75 -4.28
CA LYS A 97 10.14 -1.42 -3.67
C LYS A 97 11.05 -0.50 -4.47
N THR A 98 10.52 0.63 -4.91
CA THR A 98 11.28 1.68 -5.59
C THR A 98 10.84 3.04 -5.08
N SER A 99 11.71 4.03 -5.22
CA SER A 99 11.37 5.39 -4.86
C SER A 99 11.87 6.37 -5.92
N SER A 100 11.14 7.45 -6.10
CA SER A 100 11.52 8.52 -7.02
C SER A 100 10.93 9.84 -6.51
N ILE A 101 11.54 10.95 -6.94
CA ILE A 101 11.07 12.29 -6.59
C ILE A 101 10.67 12.99 -7.89
N THR A 102 9.44 13.47 -7.94
CA THR A 102 8.90 14.22 -9.08
C THR A 102 8.21 15.47 -8.55
N ASP A 103 8.59 16.63 -9.03
CA ASP A 103 8.00 17.93 -8.63
C ASP A 103 7.99 18.11 -7.10
N ASN A 104 9.09 17.75 -6.45
CA ASN A 104 9.28 17.82 -5.00
C ASN A 104 8.35 16.90 -4.20
N VAL A 105 7.73 15.95 -4.84
CA VAL A 105 6.91 14.91 -4.19
C VAL A 105 7.64 13.58 -4.29
N LEU A 106 7.79 12.91 -3.14
CA LEU A 106 8.36 11.58 -3.09
C LEU A 106 7.30 10.55 -3.46
N HIS A 107 7.63 9.62 -4.34
CA HIS A 107 6.79 8.48 -4.68
C HIS A 107 7.52 7.19 -4.31
N VAL A 108 6.96 6.43 -3.41
CA VAL A 108 7.44 5.09 -3.07
C VAL A 108 6.44 4.08 -3.63
N LYS A 109 6.90 3.26 -4.57
CA LYS A 109 6.06 2.26 -5.23
C LYS A 109 6.47 0.87 -4.76
N PHE A 110 5.48 0.04 -4.52
CA PHE A 110 5.72 -1.34 -4.10
C PHE A 110 4.51 -2.21 -4.41
N THR A 111 4.74 -3.53 -4.39
CA THR A 111 3.70 -4.51 -4.66
C THR A 111 3.57 -5.45 -3.47
N VAL A 112 2.33 -5.74 -3.08
CA VAL A 112 2.02 -6.71 -2.04
C VAL A 112 1.39 -7.92 -2.71
N LYS A 113 1.95 -9.11 -2.47
CA LYS A 113 1.45 -10.37 -3.02
C LYS A 113 0.83 -11.22 -1.92
N TYR A 114 -0.29 -11.83 -2.23
CA TYR A 114 -0.96 -12.72 -1.31
C TYR A 114 -1.70 -13.83 -2.06
N ARG A 115 -2.11 -14.87 -1.33
CA ARG A 115 -2.87 -15.99 -1.88
C ARG A 115 -4.22 -16.10 -1.19
N GLU A 116 -5.21 -16.47 -1.96
CA GLU A 116 -6.56 -16.76 -1.45
C GLU A 116 -7.01 -18.15 -1.86
N ILE A 117 -7.84 -18.76 -1.01
CA ILE A 117 -8.49 -20.03 -1.28
C ILE A 117 -10.00 -19.77 -1.26
N LYS A 118 -10.70 -20.13 -2.35
CA LYS A 118 -12.15 -19.92 -2.46
C LYS A 118 -13.01 -21.17 -2.40
N THR A 119 -12.47 -22.25 -1.88
CA THR A 119 -13.18 -23.53 -1.76
C THR A 119 -14.52 -23.41 -1.02
N SER A 120 -14.56 -22.61 0.04
CA SER A 120 -15.74 -22.50 0.89
C SER A 120 -16.97 -21.95 0.16
N GLN A 121 -16.79 -21.05 -0.79
CA GLN A 121 -17.89 -20.51 -1.58
C GLN A 121 -18.44 -21.52 -2.57
N PHE A 122 -17.57 -22.28 -3.22
CA PHE A 122 -17.98 -23.31 -4.14
C PHE A 122 -18.73 -24.42 -3.43
N GLU A 123 -18.31 -24.83 -2.26
CA GLU A 123 -18.99 -25.84 -1.46
C GLU A 123 -20.36 -25.36 -1.04
N LYS A 124 -20.50 -24.12 -0.60
CA LYS A 124 -21.81 -23.55 -0.25
C LYS A 124 -22.75 -23.49 -1.45
N MET A 125 -22.24 -23.11 -2.61
CA MET A 125 -23.04 -23.09 -3.84
C MET A 125 -23.48 -24.48 -4.27
N ARG A 126 -22.63 -25.50 -4.13
CA ARG A 126 -22.99 -26.88 -4.37
C ARG A 126 -24.10 -27.35 -3.45
N ASP A 127 -24.01 -27.05 -2.17
CA ASP A 127 -25.01 -27.41 -1.19
C ASP A 127 -26.37 -26.78 -1.50
N ILE A 128 -26.37 -25.55 -1.95
CA ILE A 128 -27.60 -24.86 -2.34
C ILE A 128 -28.21 -25.47 -3.61
N ILE A 129 -27.38 -25.85 -4.57
CA ILE A 129 -27.84 -26.36 -5.87
C ILE A 129 -28.30 -27.83 -5.75
N PHE A 130 -27.61 -28.64 -4.97
CA PHE A 130 -27.82 -30.07 -4.95
C PHE A 130 -28.56 -30.61 -3.72
N ASN A 131 -28.89 -29.75 -2.80
CA ASN A 131 -29.72 -30.10 -1.65
C ASN A 131 -31.13 -29.52 -1.84
#